data_4bdd259a102c8f19248a209d1db009e5
#
_entry.id   4bdd259a102c8f19248a209d1db009e5
#
_cell.length_a   1.000
_cell.length_b   1.000
_cell.length_c   1.000
_cell.angle_alpha   90.00
_cell.angle_beta   90.00
_cell.angle_gamma   90.00
#
_symmetry.space_group_name_H-M   'P 1'
#
loop_
_entity.id
_entity.type
_entity.pdbx_description
1 polymer ?
#
loop_
_entity_poly.entity_id
_entity_poly.type
_entity_poly.pdbx_seq_one_letter_code
_entity_poly.pdbx_strand_id
1 'polypeptide(L)'
;RNKANFVILEGFLSELLFDDIKIQKILEGEGNQETDEDKYNRVDILTQNSKNELIIVEIQNTYEIDYFHRMAYGASKALTENLSLGQPYSKIKKVISVNIVYFDLGQGKDYVYKGTTNFQGLHEKDLLQLSSKQKETFTKQNVSDIFPEYYIIKVNQFNDVAKDMLDEWIYFLKNSEVKDEFSAKGLAEAKDVLDVMRLDKEQQYGYNRYLDYLHVKASEALSLQIEAEEKVRKDEKVKFAKSLFTTSLTNGEIAKHTGLTVEQIEQLRNEKK
;
A
#
# COMPACT_ATOMS: atom_id res chain seq x y z
N ARG A 1 7.13 0.65 -11.04
CA ARG A 1 6.99 0.48 -9.56
C ARG A 1 5.86 -0.51 -9.34
N ASN A 2 6.21 -1.70 -8.87
CA ASN A 2 5.34 -2.88 -8.93
C ASN A 2 4.38 -2.88 -7.73
N LYS A 3 3.07 -3.07 -7.94
CA LYS A 3 2.07 -3.22 -6.86
C LYS A 3 2.40 -4.38 -5.90
N ALA A 4 3.18 -5.37 -6.35
CA ALA A 4 3.67 -6.46 -5.51
C ALA A 4 4.51 -5.96 -4.31
N ASN A 5 5.26 -4.86 -4.46
CA ASN A 5 6.06 -4.29 -3.39
C ASN A 5 5.21 -3.65 -2.28
N PHE A 6 3.96 -3.25 -2.59
CA PHE A 6 3.05 -2.71 -1.57
C PHE A 6 2.60 -3.79 -0.60
N VAL A 7 2.28 -4.99 -1.09
CA VAL A 7 1.84 -6.11 -0.25
C VAL A 7 2.92 -6.48 0.78
N ILE A 8 4.18 -6.52 0.35
CA ILE A 8 5.34 -6.80 1.21
C ILE A 8 5.47 -5.71 2.30
N LEU A 9 5.47 -4.45 1.89
CA LEU A 9 5.61 -3.32 2.81
C LEU A 9 4.39 -3.18 3.73
N GLU A 10 3.17 -3.34 3.20
CA GLU A 10 1.93 -3.36 4.00
C GLU A 10 1.94 -4.49 5.01
N GLY A 11 2.41 -5.68 4.64
CA GLY A 11 2.55 -6.82 5.54
C GLY A 11 3.47 -6.50 6.71
N PHE A 12 4.69 -6.10 6.42
CA PHE A 12 5.66 -5.71 7.44
C PHE A 12 5.14 -4.60 8.38
N LEU A 13 4.62 -3.51 7.80
CA LEU A 13 4.12 -2.39 8.59
C LEU A 13 2.88 -2.76 9.40
N SER A 14 2.04 -3.66 8.91
CA SER A 14 0.85 -4.10 9.65
C SER A 14 1.24 -4.87 10.91
N GLU A 15 2.23 -5.74 10.84
CA GLU A 15 2.74 -6.47 12.00
C GLU A 15 3.45 -5.54 12.99
N LEU A 16 4.27 -4.61 12.51
CA LEU A 16 5.00 -3.66 13.36
C LEU A 16 4.08 -2.68 14.10
N LEU A 17 3.04 -2.19 13.43
CA LEU A 17 2.15 -1.15 13.95
C LEU A 17 0.91 -1.71 14.63
N PHE A 18 0.71 -3.04 14.61
CA PHE A 18 -0.49 -3.71 15.13
C PHE A 18 -1.79 -3.14 14.55
N ASP A 19 -1.79 -2.87 13.22
CA ASP A 19 -2.90 -2.25 12.50
C ASP A 19 -2.90 -2.72 11.04
N ASP A 20 -4.07 -2.83 10.39
CA ASP A 20 -4.12 -3.18 8.97
C ASP A 20 -3.71 -1.99 8.10
N ILE A 21 -2.41 -1.89 7.81
CA ILE A 21 -1.84 -0.80 7.03
C ILE A 21 -2.12 -1.03 5.54
N LYS A 22 -2.68 0.00 4.91
CA LYS A 22 -2.89 0.07 3.47
C LYS A 22 -2.19 1.31 2.91
N ILE A 23 -1.28 1.11 1.98
CA ILE A 23 -0.51 2.17 1.35
C ILE A 23 -1.32 2.74 0.20
N GLN A 24 -1.64 4.03 0.27
CA GLN A 24 -2.31 4.74 -0.82
C GLN A 24 -1.33 5.17 -1.91
N LYS A 25 -0.17 5.67 -1.50
CA LYS A 25 0.87 6.13 -2.43
C LYS A 25 2.24 6.11 -1.79
N ILE A 26 3.26 5.89 -2.61
CA ILE A 26 4.65 6.16 -2.28
C ILE A 26 4.90 7.62 -2.68
N LEU A 27 5.33 8.42 -1.72
CA LEU A 27 5.82 9.77 -1.94
C LEU A 27 7.31 9.62 -2.26
N GLU A 28 7.79 10.22 -3.34
CA GLU A 28 9.21 10.12 -3.68
C GLU A 28 10.05 10.74 -2.57
N GLY A 29 11.02 9.99 -2.06
CA GLY A 29 11.95 10.45 -1.03
C GLY A 29 13.03 11.41 -1.54
N GLU A 30 12.82 12.02 -2.69
CA GLU A 30 13.60 13.15 -3.14
C GLU A 30 13.05 14.39 -2.44
N GLY A 31 13.51 14.63 -1.21
CA GLY A 31 13.37 15.95 -0.61
C GLY A 31 13.95 16.97 -1.60
N ASN A 32 13.10 17.86 -2.12
CA ASN A 32 13.56 18.98 -2.93
C ASN A 32 14.59 19.74 -2.10
N GLN A 33 15.79 19.80 -2.61
CA GLN A 33 16.80 20.70 -2.11
C GLN A 33 16.33 22.09 -2.52
N GLU A 34 15.73 22.86 -1.60
CA GLU A 34 15.31 24.23 -1.88
C GLU A 34 16.51 25.17 -1.95
N THR A 35 17.63 24.78 -1.30
CA THR A 35 18.90 25.51 -1.36
C THR A 35 20.08 24.53 -1.39
N ASP A 36 21.22 24.95 -1.96
CA ASP A 36 22.47 24.17 -2.00
C ASP A 36 23.02 23.85 -0.58
N GLU A 37 22.53 24.53 0.45
CA GLU A 37 22.93 24.37 1.86
C GLU A 37 22.06 23.34 2.60
N ASP A 38 20.93 22.91 2.02
CA ASP A 38 20.08 21.90 2.63
C ASP A 38 20.77 20.52 2.69
N LYS A 39 20.90 19.98 3.91
CA LYS A 39 21.39 18.61 4.08
C LYS A 39 20.51 17.64 3.30
N TYR A 40 21.13 16.87 2.43
CA TYR A 40 20.50 15.74 1.75
C TYR A 40 19.98 14.74 2.78
N ASN A 41 18.69 14.76 3.05
CA ASN A 41 18.04 13.71 3.83
C ASN A 41 17.13 12.93 2.90
N ARG A 42 17.71 11.94 2.19
CA ARG A 42 16.92 10.97 1.45
C ARG A 42 16.39 9.97 2.46
N VAL A 43 15.09 9.92 2.61
CA VAL A 43 14.42 8.77 3.23
C VAL A 43 14.33 7.65 2.19
N ASP A 44 14.60 6.41 2.58
CA ASP A 44 14.56 5.29 1.63
C ASP A 44 13.14 5.10 1.07
N ILE A 45 12.14 5.16 1.94
CA ILE A 45 10.74 5.08 1.54
C ILE A 45 9.92 6.06 2.37
N LEU A 46 9.15 6.92 1.70
CA LEU A 46 8.10 7.73 2.31
C LEU A 46 6.76 7.34 1.71
N THR A 47 5.83 6.92 2.55
CA THR A 47 4.49 6.51 2.13
C THR A 47 3.39 7.25 2.87
N GLN A 48 2.18 7.18 2.32
CA GLN A 48 0.97 7.64 2.98
C GLN A 48 -0.03 6.50 3.06
N ASN A 49 -0.52 6.20 4.27
CA ASN A 49 -1.50 5.15 4.50
C ASN A 49 -2.95 5.64 4.33
N SER A 50 -3.91 4.72 4.44
CA SER A 50 -5.35 5.00 4.33
C SER A 50 -5.88 5.95 5.41
N LYS A 51 -5.18 6.08 6.55
CA LYS A 51 -5.49 7.02 7.62
C LYS A 51 -4.89 8.41 7.38
N ASN A 52 -4.29 8.64 6.20
CA ASN A 52 -3.61 9.88 5.83
C ASN A 52 -2.36 10.18 6.68
N GLU A 53 -1.78 9.19 7.31
CA GLU A 53 -0.53 9.29 8.08
C GLU A 53 0.68 9.09 7.15
N LEU A 54 1.78 9.75 7.47
CA LEU A 54 3.04 9.61 6.75
C LEU A 54 3.88 8.54 7.43
N ILE A 55 4.35 7.57 6.67
CA ILE A 55 5.23 6.52 7.17
C ILE A 55 6.56 6.63 6.44
N ILE A 56 7.61 6.88 7.21
CA ILE A 56 9.00 6.88 6.77
C ILE A 56 9.57 5.51 7.12
N VAL A 57 10.21 4.84 6.16
CA VAL A 57 10.99 3.63 6.41
C VAL A 57 12.43 3.90 5.97
N GLU A 58 13.35 3.76 6.90
CA GLU A 58 14.80 3.93 6.70
C GLU A 58 15.49 2.59 6.97
N ILE A 59 16.42 2.20 6.10
CA ILE A 59 17.26 1.01 6.27
C ILE A 59 18.71 1.46 6.31
N GLN A 60 19.35 1.33 7.47
CA GLN A 60 20.69 1.84 7.67
C GLN A 60 21.66 0.71 8.05
N ASN A 61 22.62 0.46 7.18
CA ASN A 61 23.64 -0.58 7.37
C ASN A 61 24.91 -0.05 8.05
N THR A 62 25.23 1.23 7.83
CA THR A 62 26.47 1.85 8.33
C THR A 62 26.19 2.60 9.63
N TYR A 63 27.06 2.40 10.63
CA TYR A 63 26.99 3.10 11.89
C TYR A 63 27.14 4.62 11.70
N GLU A 64 26.20 5.37 12.28
CA GLU A 64 26.22 6.83 12.40
C GLU A 64 26.04 7.21 13.87
N ILE A 65 26.98 7.95 14.44
CA ILE A 65 26.94 8.32 15.86
C ILE A 65 25.79 9.28 16.19
N ASP A 66 25.36 10.06 15.22
CA ASP A 66 24.27 11.04 15.32
C ASP A 66 22.94 10.54 14.74
N TYR A 67 22.78 9.22 14.59
CA TYR A 67 21.59 8.65 13.95
C TYR A 67 20.27 9.04 14.63
N PHE A 68 20.24 9.18 15.96
CA PHE A 68 19.05 9.70 16.64
C PHE A 68 18.68 11.13 16.21
N HIS A 69 19.69 11.98 15.95
CA HIS A 69 19.44 13.33 15.44
C HIS A 69 18.90 13.28 13.99
N ARG A 70 19.42 12.37 13.17
CA ARG A 70 18.93 12.13 11.80
C ARG A 70 17.48 11.70 11.81
N MET A 71 17.08 10.77 12.68
CA MET A 71 15.68 10.34 12.86
C MET A 71 14.77 11.53 13.20
N ALA A 72 15.18 12.33 14.19
CA ALA A 72 14.43 13.51 14.61
C ALA A 72 14.30 14.55 13.48
N TYR A 73 15.37 14.80 12.75
CA TYR A 73 15.38 15.70 11.60
C TYR A 73 14.45 15.20 10.50
N GLY A 74 14.54 13.93 10.10
CA GLY A 74 13.69 13.33 9.05
C GLY A 74 12.20 13.42 9.37
N ALA A 75 11.81 13.10 10.60
CA ALA A 75 10.43 13.23 11.03
C ALA A 75 9.94 14.69 11.02
N SER A 76 10.78 15.63 11.48
CA SER A 76 10.44 17.06 11.50
C SER A 76 10.30 17.63 10.07
N LYS A 77 11.17 17.22 9.16
CA LYS A 77 11.11 17.60 7.74
C LYS A 77 9.83 17.08 7.09
N ALA A 78 9.48 15.82 7.30
CA ALA A 78 8.23 15.25 6.79
C ALA A 78 6.98 15.99 7.31
N LEU A 79 6.99 16.45 8.58
CA LEU A 79 5.92 17.29 9.13
C LEU A 79 5.79 18.61 8.39
N THR A 80 6.90 19.32 8.21
CA THR A 80 6.91 20.68 7.63
C THR A 80 6.60 20.68 6.14
N GLU A 81 7.16 19.76 5.38
CA GLU A 81 6.94 19.65 3.93
C GLU A 81 5.51 19.23 3.55
N ASN A 82 4.79 18.59 4.46
CA ASN A 82 3.41 18.13 4.22
C ASN A 82 2.34 19.05 4.82
N LEU A 83 2.70 20.26 5.26
CA LEU A 83 1.78 21.30 5.67
C LEU A 83 1.93 22.51 4.73
N SER A 84 0.93 22.78 3.92
CA SER A 84 0.95 23.90 2.99
C SER A 84 0.82 25.25 3.70
N LEU A 85 1.43 26.28 3.15
CA LEU A 85 1.34 27.65 3.67
C LEU A 85 -0.13 28.09 3.82
N GLY A 86 -0.47 28.67 4.98
CA GLY A 86 -1.83 29.14 5.29
C GLY A 86 -2.81 28.09 5.77
N GLN A 87 -2.41 26.83 5.84
CA GLN A 87 -3.23 25.79 6.46
C GLN A 87 -3.16 25.86 8.00
N PRO A 88 -4.27 25.55 8.72
CA PRO A 88 -4.25 25.46 10.16
C PRO A 88 -3.38 24.29 10.62
N TYR A 89 -2.71 24.41 11.76
CA TYR A 89 -1.86 23.36 12.34
C TYR A 89 -2.57 22.03 12.57
N SER A 90 -3.90 22.02 12.71
CA SER A 90 -4.70 20.78 12.80
C SER A 90 -4.63 19.90 11.54
N LYS A 91 -4.07 20.41 10.42
CA LYS A 91 -3.84 19.66 9.19
C LYS A 91 -2.48 18.95 9.15
N ILE A 92 -1.65 19.14 10.20
CA ILE A 92 -0.42 18.36 10.35
C ILE A 92 -0.77 16.85 10.33
N LYS A 93 -0.09 16.11 9.46
CA LYS A 93 -0.22 14.65 9.40
C LYS A 93 0.64 14.01 10.49
N LYS A 94 0.15 12.92 11.10
CA LYS A 94 1.01 12.10 11.96
C LYS A 94 2.15 11.53 11.13
N VAL A 95 3.35 11.54 11.67
CA VAL A 95 4.53 10.89 11.07
C VAL A 95 4.88 9.66 11.91
N ILE A 96 5.04 8.52 11.25
CA ILE A 96 5.56 7.28 11.83
C ILE A 96 6.93 7.03 11.19
N SER A 97 7.98 7.07 11.99
CA SER A 97 9.36 6.85 11.53
C SER A 97 9.81 5.46 11.92
N VAL A 98 9.98 4.58 10.94
CA VAL A 98 10.45 3.19 11.11
C VAL A 98 11.90 3.13 10.67
N ASN A 99 12.79 2.74 11.59
CA ASN A 99 14.24 2.75 11.42
C ASN A 99 14.79 1.33 11.62
N ILE A 100 15.20 0.72 10.53
CA ILE A 100 15.76 -0.64 10.49
C ILE A 100 17.28 -0.50 10.45
N VAL A 101 17.96 -0.87 11.54
CA VAL A 101 19.40 -0.67 11.67
C VAL A 101 20.15 -1.99 11.83
N TYR A 102 21.26 -2.13 11.12
CA TYR A 102 22.16 -3.30 11.14
C TYR A 102 23.43 -3.03 11.95
N PHE A 103 23.36 -2.11 12.92
CA PHE A 103 24.46 -1.79 13.83
C PHE A 103 23.91 -1.57 15.25
N ASP A 104 24.79 -1.55 16.23
CA ASP A 104 24.40 -1.26 17.60
C ASP A 104 24.10 0.22 17.78
N LEU A 105 22.79 0.52 17.97
CA LEU A 105 22.28 1.85 18.23
C LEU A 105 21.85 1.97 19.69
N GLY A 106 22.55 2.81 20.44
CA GLY A 106 22.26 3.03 21.85
C GLY A 106 22.47 1.78 22.73
N GLN A 107 22.08 1.86 23.98
CA GLN A 107 22.16 0.78 24.95
C GLN A 107 20.77 0.28 25.33
N GLY A 108 20.58 -1.03 25.31
CA GLY A 108 19.31 -1.68 25.65
C GLY A 108 19.32 -3.15 25.30
N LYS A 109 18.42 -3.93 25.89
CA LYS A 109 18.38 -5.40 25.74
C LYS A 109 17.44 -5.88 24.65
N ASP A 110 16.51 -5.03 24.25
CA ASP A 110 15.51 -5.36 23.24
C ASP A 110 16.03 -5.04 21.83
N TYR A 111 15.45 -5.69 20.83
CA TYR A 111 15.73 -5.45 19.42
C TYR A 111 14.65 -4.60 18.72
N VAL A 112 13.50 -4.37 19.37
CA VAL A 112 12.46 -3.45 18.89
C VAL A 112 12.15 -2.41 19.95
N TYR A 113 12.22 -1.14 19.59
CA TYR A 113 11.89 -0.03 20.46
C TYR A 113 10.85 0.85 19.83
N LYS A 114 9.87 1.28 20.66
CA LYS A 114 8.85 2.26 20.30
C LYS A 114 9.06 3.55 21.07
N GLY A 115 9.14 4.67 20.37
CA GLY A 115 9.23 6.02 20.93
C GLY A 115 7.95 6.81 20.67
N THR A 116 7.37 7.41 21.73
CA THR A 116 6.20 8.28 21.65
C THR A 116 6.42 9.52 22.49
N THR A 117 5.75 10.62 22.15
CA THR A 117 5.80 11.85 22.94
C THR A 117 4.64 11.89 23.92
N ASN A 118 4.97 11.93 25.23
CA ASN A 118 4.03 12.09 26.31
C ASN A 118 4.42 13.29 27.18
N PHE A 119 3.43 13.95 27.74
CA PHE A 119 3.62 15.09 28.65
C PHE A 119 3.23 14.69 30.06
N GLN A 120 4.21 14.61 30.94
CA GLN A 120 4.01 14.24 32.35
C GLN A 120 4.01 15.48 33.24
N GLY A 121 3.03 15.59 34.12
CA GLY A 121 2.97 16.63 35.15
C GLY A 121 4.20 16.59 36.07
N LEU A 122 4.82 17.74 36.32
CA LEU A 122 6.05 17.79 37.13
C LEU A 122 5.77 17.50 38.61
N HIS A 123 4.60 17.88 39.10
CA HIS A 123 4.21 17.75 40.51
C HIS A 123 3.36 16.48 40.73
N GLU A 124 2.27 16.33 40.01
CA GLU A 124 1.30 15.24 40.23
C GLU A 124 1.65 13.95 39.47
N LYS A 125 2.66 14.00 38.58
CA LYS A 125 3.12 12.83 37.78
C LYS A 125 2.04 12.21 36.87
N ASP A 126 0.92 12.88 36.69
CA ASP A 126 -0.14 12.50 35.76
C ASP A 126 0.28 12.68 34.29
N LEU A 127 -0.47 12.10 33.37
CA LEU A 127 -0.28 12.31 31.94
C LEU A 127 -1.29 13.32 31.39
N LEU A 128 -0.82 14.36 30.71
CA LEU A 128 -1.67 15.34 30.06
C LEU A 128 -2.52 14.67 28.97
N GLN A 129 -3.85 14.84 29.07
CA GLN A 129 -4.82 14.26 28.16
C GLN A 129 -5.44 15.34 27.27
N LEU A 130 -5.93 14.92 26.09
CA LEU A 130 -6.82 15.78 25.30
C LEU A 130 -8.16 15.98 26.01
N SER A 131 -8.69 17.20 25.99
CA SER A 131 -10.05 17.48 26.46
C SER A 131 -11.07 16.77 25.53
N SER A 132 -12.30 16.56 26.07
CA SER A 132 -13.38 15.94 25.27
C SER A 132 -13.63 16.69 23.96
N LYS A 133 -13.61 18.02 23.97
CA LYS A 133 -13.76 18.86 22.78
C LYS A 133 -12.61 18.65 21.77
N GLN A 134 -11.35 18.51 22.23
CA GLN A 134 -10.21 18.25 21.35
C GLN A 134 -10.30 16.85 20.73
N LYS A 135 -10.69 15.83 21.51
CA LYS A 135 -10.88 14.46 21.01
C LYS A 135 -11.93 14.42 19.91
N GLU A 136 -13.07 15.07 20.11
CA GLU A 136 -14.16 15.15 19.13
C GLU A 136 -13.75 15.95 17.88
N THR A 137 -13.14 17.14 18.07
CA THR A 137 -12.79 18.03 16.96
C THR A 137 -11.71 17.45 16.06
N PHE A 138 -10.68 16.82 16.65
CA PHE A 138 -9.51 16.33 15.89
C PHE A 138 -9.55 14.84 15.61
N THR A 139 -10.54 14.12 16.11
CA THR A 139 -10.66 12.65 15.97
C THR A 139 -9.38 11.93 16.44
N LYS A 140 -8.81 12.41 17.57
CA LYS A 140 -7.60 11.87 18.22
C LYS A 140 -7.95 11.46 19.64
N GLN A 141 -7.36 10.37 20.13
CA GLN A 141 -7.63 9.87 21.49
C GLN A 141 -6.59 10.37 22.48
N ASN A 142 -5.34 10.44 22.09
CA ASN A 142 -4.22 10.78 22.95
C ASN A 142 -3.42 11.96 22.38
N VAL A 143 -2.70 12.64 23.24
CA VAL A 143 -1.77 13.70 22.82
C VAL A 143 -0.69 13.13 21.91
N SER A 144 -0.20 11.92 22.18
CA SER A 144 0.80 11.21 21.37
C SER A 144 0.34 10.92 19.93
N ASP A 145 -0.97 10.91 19.65
CA ASP A 145 -1.48 10.69 18.29
C ASP A 145 -1.24 11.89 17.34
N ILE A 146 -0.80 13.02 17.90
CA ILE A 146 -0.50 14.24 17.15
C ILE A 146 0.99 14.31 16.80
N PHE A 147 1.86 13.79 17.69
CA PHE A 147 3.31 13.88 17.57
C PHE A 147 3.90 12.71 16.73
N PRO A 148 5.11 12.87 16.21
CA PRO A 148 5.81 11.76 15.58
C PRO A 148 5.94 10.56 16.51
N GLU A 149 5.85 9.39 15.91
CA GLU A 149 6.07 8.09 16.55
C GLU A 149 7.27 7.42 15.89
N TYR A 150 8.15 6.84 16.68
CA TYR A 150 9.38 6.24 16.20
C TYR A 150 9.42 4.76 16.52
N TYR A 151 9.85 3.97 15.56
CA TYR A 151 10.20 2.57 15.75
C TYR A 151 11.66 2.35 15.36
N ILE A 152 12.39 1.61 16.18
CA ILE A 152 13.78 1.22 15.93
C ILE A 152 13.83 -0.29 15.98
N ILE A 153 14.33 -0.91 14.92
CA ILE A 153 14.53 -2.35 14.81
C ILE A 153 16.02 -2.60 14.68
N LYS A 154 16.62 -3.17 15.71
CA LYS A 154 18.05 -3.51 15.80
C LYS A 154 18.25 -4.94 15.30
N VAL A 155 18.30 -5.12 13.98
CA VAL A 155 18.26 -6.42 13.30
C VAL A 155 19.31 -7.38 13.83
N ASN A 156 20.56 -6.90 14.06
CA ASN A 156 21.66 -7.73 14.53
C ASN A 156 21.49 -8.24 15.98
N GLN A 157 20.63 -7.60 16.78
CA GLN A 157 20.33 -8.04 18.16
C GLN A 157 19.25 -9.12 18.24
N PHE A 158 18.54 -9.38 17.15
CA PHE A 158 17.57 -10.46 17.09
C PHE A 158 18.26 -11.82 17.20
N ASN A 159 17.70 -12.71 18.02
CA ASN A 159 18.31 -14.01 18.36
C ASN A 159 17.89 -15.18 17.44
N ASP A 160 17.29 -14.89 16.29
CA ASP A 160 16.81 -15.85 15.28
C ASP A 160 15.68 -16.78 15.74
N VAL A 161 15.02 -16.45 16.86
CA VAL A 161 13.85 -17.18 17.38
C VAL A 161 12.61 -16.33 17.22
N ALA A 162 11.83 -16.59 16.17
CA ALA A 162 10.57 -15.91 15.95
C ALA A 162 9.51 -16.39 16.97
N LYS A 163 8.93 -15.45 17.70
CA LYS A 163 7.87 -15.69 18.71
C LYS A 163 6.49 -15.22 18.22
N ASP A 164 6.50 -14.30 17.27
CA ASP A 164 5.30 -13.73 16.67
C ASP A 164 5.57 -13.35 15.19
N MET A 165 4.56 -12.81 14.52
CA MET A 165 4.63 -12.46 13.10
C MET A 165 5.60 -11.30 12.81
N LEU A 166 5.81 -10.38 13.76
CA LEU A 166 6.82 -9.34 13.62
C LEU A 166 8.23 -9.95 13.66
N ASP A 167 8.47 -10.91 14.53
CA ASP A 167 9.74 -11.62 14.62
C ASP A 167 10.06 -12.43 13.33
N GLU A 168 9.03 -12.96 12.65
CA GLU A 168 9.19 -13.60 11.33
C GLU A 168 9.74 -12.62 10.30
N TRP A 169 9.24 -11.37 10.31
CA TRP A 169 9.75 -10.30 9.45
C TRP A 169 11.19 -9.89 9.82
N ILE A 170 11.50 -9.80 11.12
CA ILE A 170 12.86 -9.47 11.58
C ILE A 170 13.84 -10.59 11.21
N TYR A 171 13.41 -11.85 11.30
CA TYR A 171 14.20 -12.99 10.82
C TYR A 171 14.49 -12.87 9.32
N PHE A 172 13.48 -12.55 8.52
CA PHE A 172 13.63 -12.30 7.08
C PHE A 172 14.62 -11.16 6.79
N LEU A 173 14.47 -10.03 7.48
CA LEU A 173 15.38 -8.87 7.33
C LEU A 173 16.82 -9.23 7.67
N LYS A 174 17.05 -10.08 8.69
CA LYS A 174 18.37 -10.49 9.13
C LYS A 174 19.01 -11.53 8.21
N ASN A 175 18.27 -12.56 7.83
CA ASN A 175 18.80 -13.75 7.21
C ASN A 175 18.55 -13.83 5.70
N SER A 176 17.71 -12.95 5.14
CA SER A 176 17.23 -13.02 3.75
C SER A 176 16.67 -14.41 3.42
N GLU A 177 15.89 -14.96 4.35
CA GLU A 177 15.29 -16.29 4.28
C GLU A 177 13.88 -16.25 4.88
N VAL A 178 12.95 -16.98 4.28
CA VAL A 178 11.60 -17.21 4.83
C VAL A 178 11.45 -18.69 5.11
N LYS A 179 11.25 -19.06 6.39
CA LYS A 179 11.00 -20.44 6.78
C LYS A 179 9.61 -20.88 6.35
N ASP A 180 9.43 -22.19 6.12
CA ASP A 180 8.16 -22.74 5.64
C ASP A 180 7.02 -22.62 6.67
N GLU A 181 7.36 -22.57 7.98
CA GLU A 181 6.41 -22.36 9.06
C GLU A 181 5.96 -20.91 9.25
N PHE A 182 6.58 -19.95 8.58
CA PHE A 182 6.25 -18.53 8.72
C PHE A 182 4.94 -18.19 8.01
N SER A 183 4.13 -17.38 8.66
CA SER A 183 2.76 -17.05 8.23
C SER A 183 2.45 -15.55 8.20
N ALA A 184 3.40 -14.69 8.57
CA ALA A 184 3.19 -13.25 8.58
C ALA A 184 2.76 -12.73 7.20
N LYS A 185 1.79 -11.83 7.21
CA LYS A 185 1.22 -11.23 6.00
C LYS A 185 2.32 -10.60 5.13
N GLY A 186 2.35 -10.93 3.84
CA GLY A 186 3.31 -10.40 2.87
C GLY A 186 4.66 -11.14 2.82
N LEU A 187 4.95 -12.08 3.74
CA LEU A 187 6.21 -12.85 3.70
C LEU A 187 6.26 -13.86 2.56
N ALA A 188 5.13 -14.43 2.16
CA ALA A 188 5.07 -15.31 1.00
C ALA A 188 5.48 -14.56 -0.28
N GLU A 189 4.93 -13.38 -0.48
CA GLU A 189 5.28 -12.50 -1.60
C GLU A 189 6.76 -12.03 -1.51
N ALA A 190 7.27 -11.78 -0.30
CA ALA A 190 8.67 -11.45 -0.10
C ALA A 190 9.60 -12.61 -0.49
N LYS A 191 9.21 -13.86 -0.18
CA LYS A 191 9.92 -15.08 -0.59
C LYS A 191 9.98 -15.17 -2.10
N ASP A 192 8.84 -14.99 -2.80
CA ASP A 192 8.77 -15.05 -4.26
C ASP A 192 9.68 -14.00 -4.92
N VAL A 193 9.67 -12.76 -4.41
CA VAL A 193 10.56 -11.70 -4.91
C VAL A 193 12.03 -12.04 -4.67
N LEU A 194 12.36 -12.56 -3.49
CA LEU A 194 13.72 -12.96 -3.15
C LEU A 194 14.22 -14.10 -4.06
N ASP A 195 13.38 -15.10 -4.32
CA ASP A 195 13.73 -16.22 -5.18
C ASP A 195 13.98 -15.76 -6.63
N VAL A 196 13.17 -14.83 -7.15
CA VAL A 196 13.42 -14.20 -8.46
C VAL A 196 14.72 -13.41 -8.48
N MET A 197 15.05 -12.68 -7.39
CA MET A 197 16.30 -11.92 -7.31
C MET A 197 17.55 -12.81 -7.24
N ARG A 198 17.43 -14.05 -6.76
CA ARG A 198 18.49 -15.06 -6.73
C ARG A 198 18.74 -15.75 -8.08
N LEU A 199 17.81 -15.62 -9.04
CA LEU A 199 17.98 -16.15 -10.39
C LEU A 199 19.10 -15.40 -11.11
N ASP A 200 19.81 -16.08 -12.01
CA ASP A 200 20.72 -15.41 -12.93
C ASP A 200 19.94 -14.54 -13.95
N LYS A 201 20.65 -13.69 -14.71
CA LYS A 201 20.01 -12.75 -15.64
C LYS A 201 19.19 -13.44 -16.74
N GLU A 202 19.62 -14.63 -17.19
CA GLU A 202 18.93 -15.41 -18.22
C GLU A 202 17.64 -16.02 -17.66
N GLN A 203 17.70 -16.56 -16.46
CA GLN A 203 16.56 -17.10 -15.72
C GLN A 203 15.56 -16.00 -15.35
N GLN A 204 16.01 -14.82 -14.88
CA GLN A 204 15.15 -13.66 -14.64
C GLN A 204 14.45 -13.19 -15.92
N TYR A 205 15.15 -13.16 -17.05
CA TYR A 205 14.55 -12.83 -18.33
C TYR A 205 13.49 -13.86 -18.76
N GLY A 206 13.79 -15.15 -18.59
CA GLY A 206 12.83 -16.24 -18.84
C GLY A 206 11.57 -16.13 -17.98
N TYR A 207 11.74 -15.85 -16.68
CA TYR A 207 10.64 -15.65 -15.74
C TYR A 207 9.76 -14.45 -16.12
N ASN A 208 10.35 -13.29 -16.44
CA ASN A 208 9.61 -12.11 -16.86
C ASN A 208 8.81 -12.36 -18.15
N ARG A 209 9.38 -13.06 -19.13
CA ARG A 209 8.66 -13.48 -20.35
C ARG A 209 7.48 -14.40 -20.05
N TYR A 210 7.61 -15.29 -19.06
CA TYR A 210 6.51 -16.15 -18.62
C TYR A 210 5.39 -15.35 -17.97
N LEU A 211 5.70 -14.33 -17.12
CA LEU A 211 4.72 -13.44 -16.58
C LEU A 211 3.98 -12.63 -17.66
N ASP A 212 4.70 -12.10 -18.64
CA ASP A 212 4.10 -11.41 -19.79
C ASP A 212 3.16 -12.33 -20.58
N TYR A 213 3.55 -13.59 -20.79
CA TYR A 213 2.70 -14.60 -21.42
C TYR A 213 1.41 -14.83 -20.62
N LEU A 214 1.47 -14.92 -19.29
CA LEU A 214 0.28 -15.07 -18.43
C LEU A 214 -0.66 -13.86 -18.53
N HIS A 215 -0.12 -12.64 -18.61
CA HIS A 215 -0.93 -11.44 -18.82
C HIS A 215 -1.63 -11.44 -20.18
N VAL A 216 -0.93 -11.83 -21.24
CA VAL A 216 -1.53 -11.97 -22.58
C VAL A 216 -2.67 -13.00 -22.56
N LYS A 217 -2.44 -14.16 -21.93
CA LYS A 217 -3.45 -15.22 -21.82
C LYS A 217 -4.68 -14.77 -21.03
N ALA A 218 -4.50 -14.03 -19.95
CA ALA A 218 -5.61 -13.47 -19.17
C ALA A 218 -6.44 -12.47 -20.01
N SER A 219 -5.77 -11.63 -20.80
CA SER A 219 -6.42 -10.67 -21.70
C SER A 219 -7.18 -11.34 -22.85
N GLU A 220 -6.62 -12.42 -23.43
CA GLU A 220 -7.30 -13.24 -24.44
C GLU A 220 -8.59 -13.86 -23.85
N ALA A 221 -8.50 -14.45 -22.66
CA ALA A 221 -9.65 -15.06 -21.98
C ALA A 221 -10.76 -14.02 -21.68
N LEU A 222 -10.38 -12.82 -21.22
CA LEU A 222 -11.33 -11.73 -21.00
C LEU A 222 -12.01 -11.30 -22.31
N SER A 223 -11.25 -11.18 -23.39
CA SER A 223 -11.79 -10.81 -24.71
C SER A 223 -12.81 -11.83 -25.20
N LEU A 224 -12.49 -13.12 -25.10
CA LEU A 224 -13.41 -14.21 -25.44
C LEU A 224 -14.69 -14.19 -24.60
N GLN A 225 -14.57 -13.88 -23.31
CA GLN A 225 -15.74 -13.75 -22.44
C GLN A 225 -16.64 -12.59 -22.90
N ILE A 226 -16.06 -11.42 -23.16
CA ILE A 226 -16.81 -10.24 -23.64
C ILE A 226 -17.53 -10.56 -24.97
N GLU A 227 -16.84 -11.17 -25.92
CA GLU A 227 -17.42 -11.56 -27.19
C GLU A 227 -18.60 -12.57 -27.04
N ALA A 228 -18.44 -13.54 -26.13
CA ALA A 228 -19.50 -14.48 -25.81
C ALA A 228 -20.73 -13.80 -25.18
N GLU A 229 -20.53 -12.88 -24.24
CA GLU A 229 -21.60 -12.10 -23.62
C GLU A 229 -22.31 -11.20 -24.64
N GLU A 230 -21.58 -10.53 -25.53
CA GLU A 230 -22.17 -9.72 -26.60
C GLU A 230 -22.99 -10.55 -27.57
N LYS A 231 -22.52 -11.75 -27.93
CA LYS A 231 -23.26 -12.68 -28.79
C LYS A 231 -24.55 -13.12 -28.13
N VAL A 232 -24.52 -13.54 -26.88
CA VAL A 232 -25.73 -13.92 -26.11
C VAL A 232 -26.72 -12.76 -26.07
N ARG A 233 -26.26 -11.56 -25.76
CA ARG A 233 -27.09 -10.35 -25.71
C ARG A 233 -27.73 -10.02 -27.07
N LYS A 234 -26.98 -10.21 -28.15
CA LYS A 234 -27.50 -10.03 -29.51
C LYS A 234 -28.58 -11.08 -29.85
N ASP A 235 -28.32 -12.34 -29.51
CA ASP A 235 -29.26 -13.44 -29.74
C ASP A 235 -30.57 -13.25 -28.95
N GLU A 236 -30.49 -12.77 -27.71
CA GLU A 236 -31.67 -12.42 -26.89
C GLU A 236 -32.48 -11.30 -27.54
N LYS A 237 -31.82 -10.22 -28.00
CA LYS A 237 -32.50 -9.13 -28.73
C LYS A 237 -33.23 -9.63 -29.99
N VAL A 238 -32.59 -10.53 -30.75
CA VAL A 238 -33.16 -11.15 -31.95
C VAL A 238 -34.37 -12.01 -31.58
N LYS A 239 -34.25 -12.86 -30.54
CA LYS A 239 -35.35 -13.69 -30.05
C LYS A 239 -36.54 -12.82 -29.60
N PHE A 240 -36.24 -11.76 -28.85
CA PHE A 240 -37.27 -10.83 -28.40
C PHE A 240 -37.93 -10.11 -29.58
N ALA A 241 -37.20 -9.63 -30.57
CA ALA A 241 -37.75 -9.04 -31.77
C ALA A 241 -38.66 -10.02 -32.53
N LYS A 242 -38.22 -11.27 -32.69
CA LYS A 242 -39.05 -12.32 -33.37
C LYS A 242 -40.36 -12.62 -32.61
N SER A 243 -40.38 -12.54 -31.28
CA SER A 243 -41.59 -12.72 -30.49
C SER A 243 -42.62 -11.58 -30.70
N LEU A 244 -42.16 -10.37 -30.99
CA LEU A 244 -42.98 -9.21 -31.25
C LEU A 244 -43.57 -9.17 -32.67
N PHE A 245 -43.14 -10.03 -33.60
CA PHE A 245 -43.66 -10.08 -34.99
C PHE A 245 -45.11 -10.54 -35.08
N THR A 246 -45.63 -11.17 -34.06
CA THR A 246 -47.04 -11.58 -33.97
C THR A 246 -47.96 -10.48 -33.42
N THR A 247 -47.42 -9.34 -33.01
CA THR A 247 -48.14 -8.18 -32.51
C THR A 247 -48.47 -7.17 -33.63
N SER A 248 -49.29 -6.16 -33.34
CA SER A 248 -49.60 -5.08 -34.26
C SER A 248 -48.53 -3.96 -34.32
N LEU A 249 -47.37 -4.16 -33.68
CA LEU A 249 -46.31 -3.17 -33.62
C LEU A 249 -45.61 -3.01 -34.99
N THR A 250 -45.31 -1.76 -35.32
CA THR A 250 -44.53 -1.40 -36.52
C THR A 250 -43.04 -1.77 -36.35
N ASN A 251 -42.28 -1.88 -37.44
CA ASN A 251 -40.85 -2.14 -37.37
C ASN A 251 -40.07 -1.10 -36.53
N GLY A 252 -40.50 0.17 -36.59
CA GLY A 252 -39.91 1.25 -35.79
C GLY A 252 -40.16 1.10 -34.30
N GLU A 253 -41.37 0.66 -33.89
CA GLU A 253 -41.68 0.40 -32.49
C GLU A 253 -40.91 -0.82 -31.95
N ILE A 254 -40.82 -1.91 -32.75
CA ILE A 254 -40.03 -3.09 -32.39
C ILE A 254 -38.55 -2.73 -32.25
N ALA A 255 -37.99 -1.94 -33.15
CA ALA A 255 -36.63 -1.44 -33.06
C ALA A 255 -36.37 -0.68 -31.75
N LYS A 256 -37.29 0.20 -31.34
CA LYS A 256 -37.20 0.97 -30.12
C LYS A 256 -37.23 0.09 -28.85
N HIS A 257 -38.03 -0.98 -28.85
CA HIS A 257 -38.15 -1.88 -27.71
C HIS A 257 -36.99 -2.87 -27.60
N THR A 258 -36.37 -3.28 -28.70
CA THR A 258 -35.34 -4.30 -28.75
C THR A 258 -33.91 -3.71 -28.78
N GLY A 259 -33.80 -2.43 -29.16
CA GLY A 259 -32.49 -1.78 -29.40
C GLY A 259 -31.78 -2.34 -30.63
N LEU A 260 -32.53 -2.96 -31.58
CA LEU A 260 -32.05 -3.29 -32.93
C LEU A 260 -32.37 -2.14 -33.87
N THR A 261 -31.68 -2.06 -35.01
CA THR A 261 -32.02 -1.07 -36.03
C THR A 261 -33.26 -1.51 -36.84
N VAL A 262 -33.96 -0.55 -37.50
CA VAL A 262 -35.11 -0.86 -38.35
C VAL A 262 -34.75 -1.81 -39.49
N GLU A 263 -33.56 -1.62 -40.08
CA GLU A 263 -33.02 -2.47 -41.14
C GLU A 263 -32.82 -3.91 -40.65
N GLN A 264 -32.30 -4.09 -39.41
CA GLN A 264 -32.16 -5.42 -38.81
C GLN A 264 -33.51 -6.09 -38.57
N ILE A 265 -34.52 -5.35 -38.14
CA ILE A 265 -35.88 -5.86 -37.96
C ILE A 265 -36.48 -6.30 -39.30
N GLU A 266 -36.28 -5.53 -40.38
CA GLU A 266 -36.76 -5.87 -41.73
C GLU A 266 -36.06 -7.16 -42.29
N GLN A 267 -34.76 -7.27 -42.10
CA GLN A 267 -34.00 -8.49 -42.45
C GLN A 267 -34.54 -9.71 -41.72
N LEU A 268 -34.75 -9.60 -40.36
CA LEU A 268 -35.29 -10.70 -39.55
C LEU A 268 -36.72 -11.11 -39.96
N ARG A 269 -37.53 -10.19 -40.47
CA ARG A 269 -38.89 -10.50 -41.01
C ARG A 269 -38.79 -11.21 -42.34
N ASN A 270 -37.82 -10.84 -43.19
CA ASN A 270 -37.63 -11.47 -44.51
C ASN A 270 -37.05 -12.88 -44.42
N GLU A 271 -36.22 -13.17 -43.41
CA GLU A 271 -35.72 -14.54 -43.14
C GLU A 271 -36.83 -15.53 -42.69
N LYS A 272 -37.99 -15.05 -42.31
CA LYS A 272 -39.13 -15.86 -41.81
C LYS A 272 -40.13 -16.22 -42.94
N LYS A 273 -39.88 -15.74 -44.18
CA LYS A 273 -40.59 -16.12 -45.37
C LYS A 273 -39.90 -17.29 -46.10
#